data_31f0783092bf9e590ad00cbfe2d83ed7
#
_entry.id   31f0783092bf9e590ad00cbfe2d83ed7
#
_cell.length_a   1.000
_cell.length_b   1.000
_cell.length_c   1.000
_cell.angle_alpha   90.00
_cell.angle_beta   90.00
_cell.angle_gamma   90.00
#
_symmetry.space_group_name_H-M   'P 1'
#
loop_
_entity.id
_entity.type
_entity.pdbx_description
1 polymer ?
#
loop_
_entity_poly.entity_id
_entity_poly.type
_entity_poly.pdbx_seq_one_letter_code
_entity_poly.pdbx_strand_id
1 'polypeptide(L)'
;LVPITNGMDIVFTGSAQTGCKSLYVLADSGIESTKDLEGTTVGMDSPIGGSSHNMIIRFFLADGLKQDAATCVQVESSAAIQSLQSGDIKACLLSDRFAKKFVDDGTLKVLRSITWDDDFKDETCCVMAMSGKFVKENPVISQVLTKCVMDAYMYIAENKDEAAQIMLDEGMVSGDIELTKYMLD
;
A
#
# COMPACT_ATOMS: atom_id res chain seq x y z
N LEU A 1 7.12 -0.43 11.87
CA LEU A 1 8.31 -1.12 12.38
C LEU A 1 8.97 -0.38 13.56
N VAL A 2 9.04 0.96 13.56
CA VAL A 2 9.65 1.78 14.63
C VAL A 2 9.18 1.38 16.04
N PRO A 3 7.88 1.16 16.33
CA PRO A 3 7.47 0.69 17.67
C PRO A 3 8.11 -0.63 18.08
N ILE A 4 8.31 -1.55 17.12
CA ILE A 4 8.94 -2.86 17.39
C ILE A 4 10.42 -2.69 17.71
N THR A 5 11.13 -1.86 16.97
CA THR A 5 12.55 -1.55 17.26
C THR A 5 12.71 -0.86 18.61
N ASN A 6 11.67 -0.19 19.08
CA ASN A 6 11.59 0.45 20.40
C ASN A 6 11.08 -0.49 21.51
N GLY A 7 11.05 -1.81 21.26
CA GLY A 7 10.73 -2.82 22.27
C GLY A 7 9.24 -3.17 22.40
N MET A 8 8.39 -2.77 21.44
CA MET A 8 7.00 -3.24 21.43
C MET A 8 6.97 -4.76 21.19
N ASP A 9 6.33 -5.48 22.10
CA ASP A 9 6.22 -6.95 22.07
C ASP A 9 5.15 -7.39 21.04
N ILE A 10 5.57 -7.53 19.78
CA ILE A 10 4.74 -7.97 18.67
C ILE A 10 5.39 -9.15 17.97
N VAL A 11 4.59 -10.15 17.63
CA VAL A 11 4.96 -11.32 16.82
C VAL A 11 4.20 -11.28 15.51
N PHE A 12 4.90 -11.36 14.39
CA PHE A 12 4.29 -11.58 13.07
C PHE A 12 3.95 -13.06 12.93
N THR A 13 2.69 -13.37 12.68
CA THR A 13 2.18 -14.74 12.64
C THR A 13 1.88 -15.23 11.23
N GLY A 14 1.81 -14.35 10.25
CA GLY A 14 1.60 -14.72 8.85
C GLY A 14 1.72 -13.52 7.91
N SER A 15 1.94 -13.82 6.63
CA SER A 15 1.79 -12.86 5.54
C SER A 15 0.30 -12.65 5.26
N ALA A 16 -0.10 -11.43 4.95
CA ALA A 16 -1.48 -11.12 4.62
C ALA A 16 -1.68 -10.91 3.12
N GLN A 17 -0.90 -10.03 2.51
CA GLN A 17 -1.00 -9.71 1.09
C GLN A 17 0.31 -9.17 0.54
N THR A 18 0.47 -9.27 -0.77
CA THR A 18 1.42 -8.48 -1.57
C THR A 18 0.72 -7.21 -2.05
N GLY A 19 1.43 -6.21 -2.51
CA GLY A 19 0.86 -5.01 -3.15
C GLY A 19 -0.22 -4.28 -2.35
N CYS A 20 -0.44 -3.05 -2.59
CA CYS A 20 -1.61 -2.23 -2.21
C CYS A 20 -1.42 -0.75 -2.53
N LYS A 21 -0.20 -0.30 -2.80
CA LYS A 21 0.12 1.11 -3.00
C LYS A 21 1.15 1.30 -4.10
N SER A 22 1.02 2.42 -4.80
CA SER A 22 1.97 2.83 -5.84
C SER A 22 2.24 4.33 -5.76
N LEU A 23 3.37 4.73 -6.30
CA LEU A 23 3.74 6.12 -6.48
C LEU A 23 3.17 6.60 -7.81
N TYR A 24 2.28 7.57 -7.75
CA TYR A 24 1.56 8.12 -8.88
C TYR A 24 2.03 9.52 -9.22
N VAL A 25 2.00 9.85 -10.50
CA VAL A 25 2.22 11.19 -11.05
C VAL A 25 1.09 11.54 -12.00
N LEU A 26 0.92 12.83 -12.32
CA LEU A 26 0.01 13.21 -13.43
C LEU A 26 0.51 12.60 -14.74
N ALA A 27 -0.40 12.09 -15.54
CA ALA A 27 -0.08 11.41 -16.80
C ALA A 27 0.67 12.33 -17.79
N ASP A 28 0.37 13.62 -17.76
CA ASP A 28 0.95 14.65 -18.61
C ASP A 28 2.14 15.41 -17.97
N SER A 29 2.60 14.99 -16.78
CA SER A 29 3.66 15.68 -16.04
C SER A 29 5.03 15.65 -16.70
N GLY A 30 5.27 14.73 -17.64
CA GLY A 30 6.60 14.48 -18.20
C GLY A 30 7.57 13.74 -17.27
N ILE A 31 7.12 13.34 -16.07
CA ILE A 31 7.92 12.53 -15.11
C ILE A 31 7.85 11.08 -15.55
N GLU A 32 9.01 10.47 -15.83
CA GLU A 32 9.11 9.10 -16.31
C GLU A 32 9.88 8.16 -15.36
N SER A 33 10.57 8.73 -14.37
CA SER A 33 11.37 7.98 -13.41
C SER A 33 11.41 8.68 -12.05
N THR A 34 11.81 7.96 -11.01
CA THR A 34 12.04 8.55 -9.68
C THR A 34 13.15 9.58 -9.67
N LYS A 35 14.09 9.54 -10.64
CA LYS A 35 15.13 10.54 -10.80
C LYS A 35 14.60 11.92 -11.12
N ASP A 36 13.46 11.99 -11.81
CA ASP A 36 12.79 13.25 -12.13
C ASP A 36 12.15 13.90 -10.90
N LEU A 37 12.10 13.16 -9.78
CA LEU A 37 11.58 13.65 -8.49
C LEU A 37 12.68 14.25 -7.60
N GLU A 38 13.96 14.19 -7.96
CA GLU A 38 15.03 14.77 -7.15
C GLU A 38 14.80 16.26 -6.89
N GLY A 39 14.89 16.65 -5.63
CA GLY A 39 14.69 18.05 -5.20
C GLY A 39 13.23 18.53 -5.23
N THR A 40 12.28 17.67 -5.55
CA THR A 40 10.85 18.00 -5.58
C THR A 40 10.13 17.65 -4.27
N THR A 41 8.82 17.90 -4.23
CA THR A 41 7.94 17.50 -3.13
C THR A 41 7.10 16.31 -3.52
N VAL A 42 7.05 15.27 -2.67
CA VAL A 42 6.29 14.04 -2.85
C VAL A 42 5.28 13.89 -1.72
N GLY A 43 4.01 13.70 -2.09
CA GLY A 43 2.89 13.49 -1.16
C GLY A 43 2.82 12.03 -0.65
N MET A 44 2.31 11.86 0.56
CA MET A 44 2.04 10.55 1.15
C MET A 44 0.92 10.64 2.21
N ASP A 45 0.17 9.57 2.40
CA ASP A 45 -0.96 9.50 3.32
C ASP A 45 -0.59 9.15 4.78
N SER A 46 0.68 9.07 5.09
CA SER A 46 1.17 8.79 6.45
C SER A 46 2.20 9.81 6.91
N PRO A 47 2.42 9.96 8.23
CA PRO A 47 3.47 10.83 8.74
C PRO A 47 4.87 10.33 8.37
N ILE A 48 5.86 11.21 8.50
CA ILE A 48 7.28 10.87 8.36
C ILE A 48 7.63 9.67 9.27
N GLY A 49 8.32 8.68 8.69
CA GLY A 49 8.63 7.41 9.36
C GLY A 49 7.51 6.35 9.30
N GLY A 50 6.35 6.70 8.75
CA GLY A 50 5.25 5.77 8.52
C GLY A 50 5.47 4.83 7.32
N SER A 51 4.47 3.99 7.03
CA SER A 51 4.59 2.99 5.96
C SER A 51 4.80 3.61 4.59
N SER A 52 4.03 4.64 4.24
CA SER A 52 4.13 5.29 2.94
C SER A 52 5.47 6.02 2.75
N HIS A 53 5.99 6.65 3.81
CA HIS A 53 7.33 7.23 3.77
C HIS A 53 8.41 6.16 3.49
N ASN A 54 8.33 5.03 4.20
CA ASN A 54 9.29 3.93 3.99
C ASN A 54 9.20 3.33 2.58
N MET A 55 8.00 3.26 1.98
CA MET A 55 7.83 2.80 0.60
C MET A 55 8.49 3.75 -0.40
N ILE A 56 8.29 5.06 -0.27
CA ILE A 56 8.94 6.06 -1.12
C ILE A 56 10.47 5.95 -1.03
N ILE A 57 11.01 5.84 0.20
CA ILE A 57 12.45 5.64 0.41
C ILE A 57 12.94 4.37 -0.29
N ARG A 58 12.19 3.27 -0.21
CA ARG A 58 12.56 2.00 -0.86
C ARG A 58 12.60 2.14 -2.37
N PHE A 59 11.65 2.84 -3.00
CA PHE A 59 11.67 3.12 -4.43
C PHE A 59 12.91 3.94 -4.82
N PHE A 60 13.21 4.99 -4.06
CA PHE A 60 14.41 5.80 -4.32
C PHE A 60 15.70 4.99 -4.22
N LEU A 61 15.85 4.19 -3.16
CA LEU A 61 17.05 3.36 -2.97
C LEU A 61 17.18 2.27 -4.04
N ALA A 62 16.07 1.63 -4.45
CA ALA A 62 16.06 0.64 -5.53
C ALA A 62 16.51 1.25 -6.86
N ASP A 63 16.15 2.52 -7.12
CA ASP A 63 16.52 3.25 -8.33
C ASP A 63 17.88 3.97 -8.22
N GLY A 64 18.63 3.72 -7.13
CA GLY A 64 19.98 4.24 -6.90
C GLY A 64 20.03 5.69 -6.41
N LEU A 65 18.92 6.22 -5.91
CA LEU A 65 18.84 7.55 -5.31
C LEU A 65 19.13 7.51 -3.81
N LYS A 66 19.29 8.67 -3.20
CA LYS A 66 19.36 8.81 -1.74
C LYS A 66 17.95 8.77 -1.13
N GLN A 67 17.87 8.36 0.13
CA GLN A 67 16.61 8.32 0.87
C GLN A 67 15.92 9.69 1.00
N ASP A 68 16.67 10.77 0.92
CA ASP A 68 16.24 12.16 1.01
C ASP A 68 16.24 12.88 -0.36
N ALA A 69 16.16 12.12 -1.46
CA ALA A 69 16.17 12.66 -2.82
C ALA A 69 15.02 13.65 -3.08
N ALA A 70 13.89 13.50 -2.40
CA ALA A 70 12.76 14.43 -2.45
C ALA A 70 12.26 14.79 -1.04
N THR A 71 11.53 15.90 -0.93
CA THR A 71 10.87 16.29 0.32
C THR A 71 9.53 15.58 0.43
N CYS A 72 9.38 14.68 1.41
CA CYS A 72 8.12 14.00 1.67
C CYS A 72 7.21 14.83 2.57
N VAL A 73 5.95 15.00 2.18
CA VAL A 73 4.93 15.74 2.94
C VAL A 73 3.67 14.90 3.10
N GLN A 74 3.01 15.03 4.25
CA GLN A 74 1.74 14.36 4.46
C GLN A 74 0.62 15.10 3.72
N VAL A 75 -0.14 14.37 2.90
CA VAL A 75 -1.29 14.87 2.13
C VAL A 75 -2.40 13.84 2.23
N GLU A 76 -3.59 14.26 2.64
CA GLU A 76 -4.75 13.37 2.64
C GLU A 76 -5.08 12.92 1.20
N SER A 77 -5.42 11.64 1.03
CA SER A 77 -5.69 11.07 -0.29
C SER A 77 -6.75 11.86 -1.07
N SER A 78 -7.76 12.38 -0.37
CA SER A 78 -8.81 13.22 -0.98
C SER A 78 -8.30 14.54 -1.58
N ALA A 79 -7.21 15.09 -1.05
CA ALA A 79 -6.58 16.33 -1.51
C ALA A 79 -5.40 16.08 -2.47
N ALA A 80 -4.93 14.83 -2.58
CA ALA A 80 -3.72 14.51 -3.33
C ALA A 80 -3.81 14.89 -4.82
N ILE A 81 -4.96 14.63 -5.45
CA ILE A 81 -5.15 14.92 -6.88
C ILE A 81 -5.08 16.43 -7.13
N GLN A 82 -5.73 17.22 -6.27
CA GLN A 82 -5.67 18.68 -6.39
C GLN A 82 -4.25 19.21 -6.18
N SER A 83 -3.51 18.64 -5.20
CA SER A 83 -2.13 19.03 -4.92
C SER A 83 -1.16 18.67 -6.07
N LEU A 84 -1.43 17.56 -6.78
CA LEU A 84 -0.70 17.19 -7.99
C LEU A 84 -1.01 18.19 -9.12
N GLN A 85 -2.29 18.52 -9.33
CA GLN A 85 -2.74 19.45 -10.37
C GLN A 85 -2.27 20.88 -10.14
N SER A 86 -2.22 21.36 -8.89
CA SER A 86 -1.65 22.67 -8.54
C SER A 86 -0.13 22.69 -8.64
N GLY A 87 0.53 21.52 -8.66
CA GLY A 87 1.98 21.40 -8.70
C GLY A 87 2.66 21.55 -7.34
N ASP A 88 1.89 21.59 -6.24
CA ASP A 88 2.42 21.63 -4.87
C ASP A 88 3.21 20.37 -4.53
N ILE A 89 2.79 19.24 -5.09
CA ILE A 89 3.53 17.98 -5.09
C ILE A 89 3.70 17.48 -6.53
N LYS A 90 4.75 16.72 -6.79
CA LYS A 90 5.05 16.18 -8.13
C LYS A 90 4.68 14.71 -8.27
N ALA A 91 4.64 13.98 -7.17
CA ALA A 91 4.17 12.61 -7.07
C ALA A 91 3.42 12.42 -5.75
N CYS A 92 2.59 11.38 -5.67
CA CYS A 92 1.94 10.99 -4.43
C CYS A 92 1.86 9.47 -4.30
N LEU A 93 2.19 8.94 -3.12
CA LEU A 93 1.96 7.56 -2.80
C LEU A 93 0.51 7.38 -2.36
N LEU A 94 -0.25 6.63 -3.14
CA LEU A 94 -1.69 6.39 -2.94
C LEU A 94 -1.98 4.89 -2.91
N SER A 95 -3.11 4.51 -2.30
CA SER A 95 -3.62 3.15 -2.49
C SER A 95 -4.07 2.96 -3.94
N ASP A 96 -3.78 1.79 -4.49
CA ASP A 96 -4.10 1.46 -5.88
C ASP A 96 -5.61 1.51 -6.12
N ARG A 97 -6.39 1.09 -5.13
CA ARG A 97 -7.85 1.23 -5.15
C ARG A 97 -8.31 2.67 -5.33
N PHE A 98 -7.75 3.61 -4.55
CA PHE A 98 -8.12 5.02 -4.66
C PHE A 98 -7.71 5.60 -6.01
N ALA A 99 -6.53 5.24 -6.47
CA ALA A 99 -5.96 5.77 -7.71
C ALA A 99 -6.62 5.19 -8.97
N LYS A 100 -7.22 3.99 -8.90
CA LYS A 100 -7.77 3.26 -10.06
C LYS A 100 -8.59 4.13 -10.99
N LYS A 101 -9.56 4.86 -10.47
CA LYS A 101 -10.43 5.72 -11.30
C LYS A 101 -9.67 6.83 -12.03
N PHE A 102 -8.60 7.36 -11.41
CA PHE A 102 -7.79 8.43 -12.00
C PHE A 102 -6.76 7.88 -13.01
N VAL A 103 -6.41 6.61 -12.89
CA VAL A 103 -5.63 5.91 -13.91
C VAL A 103 -6.52 5.58 -15.10
N ASP A 104 -7.74 5.08 -14.86
CA ASP A 104 -8.70 4.74 -15.91
C ASP A 104 -9.12 5.95 -16.75
N ASP A 105 -9.27 7.12 -16.13
CA ASP A 105 -9.62 8.37 -16.84
C ASP A 105 -8.41 9.12 -17.43
N GLY A 106 -7.20 8.58 -17.25
CA GLY A 106 -5.97 9.14 -17.78
C GLY A 106 -5.41 10.34 -17.02
N THR A 107 -5.92 10.64 -15.83
CA THR A 107 -5.38 11.72 -14.96
C THR A 107 -4.04 11.34 -14.35
N LEU A 108 -3.91 10.10 -13.89
CA LEU A 108 -2.70 9.57 -13.25
C LEU A 108 -2.05 8.46 -14.07
N LYS A 109 -0.74 8.33 -13.89
CA LYS A 109 0.02 7.13 -14.27
C LYS A 109 0.85 6.64 -13.09
N VAL A 110 1.11 5.34 -13.07
CA VAL A 110 2.01 4.69 -12.11
C VAL A 110 3.45 5.05 -12.48
N LEU A 111 4.22 5.49 -11.50
CA LEU A 111 5.67 5.70 -11.64
C LEU A 111 6.46 4.54 -11.06
N ARG A 112 6.11 4.10 -9.85
CA ARG A 112 6.65 2.92 -9.15
C ARG A 112 5.56 2.22 -8.36
N SER A 113 5.66 0.92 -8.20
CA SER A 113 4.60 0.12 -7.57
C SER A 113 5.17 -1.01 -6.71
N ILE A 114 4.62 -1.18 -5.51
CA ILE A 114 4.83 -2.43 -4.75
C ILE A 114 3.89 -3.55 -5.19
N THR A 115 2.91 -3.24 -6.07
CA THR A 115 1.92 -4.19 -6.57
C THR A 115 2.36 -4.83 -7.89
N TRP A 116 3.00 -4.06 -8.79
CA TRP A 116 3.24 -4.51 -10.16
C TRP A 116 4.70 -4.54 -10.58
N ASP A 117 5.61 -3.83 -9.90
CA ASP A 117 7.03 -3.81 -10.29
C ASP A 117 7.70 -5.15 -9.94
N ASP A 118 8.49 -5.68 -10.85
CA ASP A 118 9.12 -6.99 -10.72
C ASP A 118 10.04 -7.13 -9.50
N ASP A 119 10.60 -6.02 -9.03
CA ASP A 119 11.47 -5.98 -7.86
C ASP A 119 10.71 -5.87 -6.51
N PHE A 120 9.36 -5.73 -6.54
CA PHE A 120 8.55 -5.56 -5.33
C PHE A 120 7.30 -6.45 -5.26
N LYS A 121 6.70 -6.83 -6.40
CA LYS A 121 5.37 -7.47 -6.47
C LYS A 121 5.23 -8.76 -5.67
N ASP A 122 6.33 -9.50 -5.49
CA ASP A 122 6.36 -10.77 -4.76
C ASP A 122 6.69 -10.60 -3.27
N GLU A 123 6.90 -9.36 -2.82
CA GLU A 123 7.19 -9.08 -1.42
C GLU A 123 5.92 -8.95 -0.58
N THR A 124 5.98 -9.44 0.64
CA THR A 124 4.91 -9.23 1.62
C THR A 124 4.75 -7.76 1.95
N CYS A 125 3.59 -7.19 1.62
CA CYS A 125 3.23 -5.81 1.97
C CYS A 125 2.64 -5.72 3.38
N CYS A 126 1.64 -6.55 3.67
CA CYS A 126 0.94 -6.57 4.95
C CYS A 126 1.13 -7.88 5.69
N VAL A 127 1.13 -7.83 7.02
CA VAL A 127 1.34 -8.99 7.88
C VAL A 127 0.27 -9.08 8.95
N MET A 128 -0.05 -10.29 9.36
CA MET A 128 -0.74 -10.53 10.61
C MET A 128 0.22 -10.34 11.78
N ALA A 129 -0.24 -9.63 12.80
CA ALA A 129 0.53 -9.41 14.01
C ALA A 129 -0.32 -9.65 15.26
N MET A 130 0.27 -10.23 16.27
CA MET A 130 -0.32 -10.45 17.58
C MET A 130 0.59 -9.91 18.66
N SER A 131 0.04 -9.56 19.83
CA SER A 131 0.86 -9.27 21.02
C SER A 131 1.68 -10.50 21.38
N GLY A 132 2.99 -10.35 21.61
CA GLY A 132 3.86 -11.45 22.03
C GLY A 132 3.41 -12.07 23.34
N LYS A 133 2.91 -11.25 24.28
CA LYS A 133 2.27 -11.73 25.49
C LYS A 133 1.09 -12.66 25.20
N PHE A 134 0.18 -12.25 24.29
CA PHE A 134 -0.98 -13.06 23.91
C PHE A 134 -0.55 -14.40 23.30
N VAL A 135 0.41 -14.39 22.37
CA VAL A 135 0.94 -15.61 21.73
C VAL A 135 1.53 -16.57 22.77
N LYS A 136 2.28 -16.02 23.73
CA LYS A 136 2.94 -16.80 24.79
C LYS A 136 1.95 -17.42 25.77
N GLU A 137 0.93 -16.68 26.15
CA GLU A 137 -0.10 -17.13 27.09
C GLU A 137 -1.15 -18.04 26.43
N ASN A 138 -1.38 -17.89 25.10
CA ASN A 138 -2.43 -18.59 24.37
C ASN A 138 -1.91 -19.18 23.04
N PRO A 139 -0.90 -20.05 23.06
CA PRO A 139 -0.25 -20.55 21.84
C PRO A 139 -1.21 -21.27 20.90
N VAL A 140 -2.12 -22.09 21.45
CA VAL A 140 -3.10 -22.84 20.65
C VAL A 140 -4.10 -21.89 19.98
N ILE A 141 -4.62 -20.90 20.71
CA ILE A 141 -5.53 -19.92 20.16
C ILE A 141 -4.84 -19.09 19.08
N SER A 142 -3.61 -18.67 19.30
CA SER A 142 -2.82 -17.92 18.31
C SER A 142 -2.63 -18.70 17.02
N GLN A 143 -2.35 -20.01 17.14
CA GLN A 143 -2.22 -20.91 15.98
C GLN A 143 -3.55 -21.06 15.23
N VAL A 144 -4.66 -21.25 15.95
CA VAL A 144 -5.99 -21.38 15.33
C VAL A 144 -6.38 -20.09 14.61
N LEU A 145 -6.19 -18.93 15.25
CA LEU A 145 -6.49 -17.64 14.62
C LEU A 145 -5.65 -17.43 13.35
N THR A 146 -4.35 -17.72 13.42
CA THR A 146 -3.47 -17.62 12.25
C THR A 146 -3.97 -18.52 11.12
N LYS A 147 -4.31 -19.78 11.45
CA LYS A 147 -4.84 -20.72 10.46
C LYS A 147 -6.15 -20.24 9.85
N CYS A 148 -7.10 -19.78 10.65
CA CYS A 148 -8.39 -19.26 10.14
C CYS A 148 -8.21 -18.12 9.15
N VAL A 149 -7.29 -17.18 9.42
CA VAL A 149 -7.01 -16.07 8.51
C VAL A 149 -6.31 -16.57 7.24
N MET A 150 -5.37 -17.50 7.35
CA MET A 150 -4.73 -18.10 6.17
C MET A 150 -5.74 -18.87 5.32
N ASP A 151 -6.63 -19.65 5.93
CA ASP A 151 -7.71 -20.36 5.21
C ASP A 151 -8.64 -19.36 4.49
N ALA A 152 -8.95 -18.22 5.12
CA ALA A 152 -9.75 -17.17 4.48
C ALA A 152 -9.03 -16.54 3.27
N TYR A 153 -7.73 -16.30 3.35
CA TYR A 153 -6.97 -15.79 2.20
C TYR A 153 -6.93 -16.82 1.05
N MET A 154 -6.76 -18.09 1.35
CA MET A 154 -6.83 -19.15 0.34
C MET A 154 -8.22 -19.20 -0.31
N TYR A 155 -9.28 -19.12 0.48
CA TYR A 155 -10.64 -19.05 -0.03
C TYR A 155 -10.85 -17.85 -0.95
N ILE A 156 -10.41 -16.65 -0.57
CA ILE A 156 -10.50 -15.44 -1.39
C ILE A 156 -9.75 -15.63 -2.70
N ALA A 157 -8.54 -16.17 -2.68
CA ALA A 157 -7.73 -16.40 -3.88
C ALA A 157 -8.40 -17.37 -4.88
N GLU A 158 -9.13 -18.37 -4.36
CA GLU A 158 -9.81 -19.38 -5.17
C GLU A 158 -11.22 -18.95 -5.61
N ASN A 159 -11.86 -17.99 -4.89
CA ASN A 159 -13.26 -17.60 -5.05
C ASN A 159 -13.45 -16.08 -5.11
N LYS A 160 -12.64 -15.39 -5.90
CA LYS A 160 -12.57 -13.91 -5.95
C LYS A 160 -13.92 -13.24 -6.19
N ASP A 161 -14.73 -13.76 -7.12
CA ASP A 161 -16.04 -13.19 -7.45
C ASP A 161 -17.00 -13.27 -6.28
N GLU A 162 -17.07 -14.42 -5.62
CA GLU A 162 -17.92 -14.61 -4.43
C GLU A 162 -17.42 -13.78 -3.25
N ALA A 163 -16.10 -13.76 -3.02
CA ALA A 163 -15.49 -12.94 -1.98
C ALA A 163 -15.77 -11.44 -2.19
N ALA A 164 -15.65 -10.94 -3.42
CA ALA A 164 -15.98 -9.56 -3.76
C ALA A 164 -17.46 -9.24 -3.49
N GLN A 165 -18.37 -10.16 -3.82
CA GLN A 165 -19.80 -9.96 -3.55
C GLN A 165 -20.09 -9.94 -2.05
N ILE A 166 -19.52 -10.86 -1.28
CA ILE A 166 -19.64 -10.88 0.19
C ILE A 166 -19.14 -9.56 0.79
N MET A 167 -18.00 -9.04 0.35
CA MET A 167 -17.44 -7.79 0.87
C MET A 167 -18.36 -6.59 0.62
N LEU A 168 -19.07 -6.57 -0.51
CA LEU A 168 -20.05 -5.52 -0.82
C LEU A 168 -21.35 -5.71 -0.01
N ASP A 169 -21.91 -6.91 0.02
CA ASP A 169 -23.17 -7.21 0.70
C ASP A 169 -23.06 -6.95 2.20
N GLU A 170 -21.92 -7.25 2.80
CA GLU A 170 -21.62 -7.01 4.22
C GLU A 170 -21.13 -5.58 4.50
N GLY A 171 -21.05 -4.71 3.49
CA GLY A 171 -20.62 -3.33 3.64
C GLY A 171 -19.18 -3.15 4.10
N MET A 172 -18.32 -4.16 3.88
CA MET A 172 -16.90 -4.12 4.25
C MET A 172 -16.09 -3.18 3.36
N VAL A 173 -16.56 -2.95 2.13
CA VAL A 173 -15.97 -2.05 1.15
C VAL A 173 -17.04 -1.16 0.53
N SER A 174 -16.63 -0.02 -0.01
CA SER A 174 -17.47 0.88 -0.79
C SER A 174 -17.08 0.82 -2.26
N GLY A 175 -17.96 1.17 -3.18
CA GLY A 175 -17.75 1.14 -4.63
C GLY A 175 -18.58 0.06 -5.29
N ASP A 176 -18.19 -0.35 -6.47
CA ASP A 176 -18.87 -1.37 -7.26
C ASP A 176 -18.13 -2.72 -7.23
N ILE A 177 -18.72 -3.72 -7.87
CA ILE A 177 -18.17 -5.07 -7.91
C ILE A 177 -16.86 -5.13 -8.70
N GLU A 178 -16.69 -4.35 -9.75
CA GLU A 178 -15.50 -4.35 -10.59
C GLU A 178 -14.29 -3.77 -9.84
N LEU A 179 -14.49 -2.67 -9.11
CA LEU A 179 -13.46 -2.11 -8.24
C LEU A 179 -13.08 -3.08 -7.12
N THR A 180 -14.07 -3.81 -6.57
CA THR A 180 -13.81 -4.78 -5.50
C THR A 180 -13.05 -5.99 -6.02
N LYS A 181 -13.37 -6.51 -7.20
CA LYS A 181 -12.61 -7.58 -7.86
C LYS A 181 -11.17 -7.15 -8.17
N TYR A 182 -11.00 -5.96 -8.73
CA TYR A 182 -9.66 -5.38 -8.98
C TYR A 182 -8.76 -5.35 -7.74
N MET A 183 -9.35 -5.23 -6.55
CA MET A 183 -8.60 -5.27 -5.29
C MET A 183 -8.16 -6.68 -4.87
N LEU A 184 -8.79 -7.71 -5.40
CA LEU A 184 -8.52 -9.11 -5.07
C LEU A 184 -7.62 -9.79 -6.12
N ASP A 185 -7.32 -9.11 -7.24
CA ASP A 185 -6.39 -9.55 -8.28
C ASP A 185 -4.95 -9.22 -7.92
#